data_6c7c7aafa5f31bc3d966503359268355
#
_entry.id   6c7c7aafa5f31bc3d966503359268355
#
_cell.length_a   1.000
_cell.length_b   1.000
_cell.length_c   1.000
_cell.angle_alpha   90.00
_cell.angle_beta   90.00
_cell.angle_gamma   90.00
#
_symmetry.space_group_name_H-M   'P 1'
#
loop_
_entity.id
_entity.type
_entity.pdbx_description
1 polymer ?
#
loop_
_entity_poly.entity_id
_entity_poly.type
_entity_poly.pdbx_seq_one_letter_code
_entity_poly.pdbx_strand_id
1 'polypeptide(L)'
;MGAFHAYDIRGVYNVDFDKNTAYKVGYFLPELLKTDKVLVGRDCRVSSDEIHDYLLKGITDAGADVYDIGLSTTPMVYFGTAKYGFHASVQITASHNPKEYNGLKVSCENALPVGYDTGLGQIEAWINENKPTPAVAVPGKVYEKDIHQDYLDFLLGYKTDLSGLKLAFDLSNGMSSLYAKEIFGNEPEYIFDTMDGTFPNHEPNPLVHKNVVALEELVKKIGADAGVIYDGDADRVMFVDEKGHFVSPDLMIAVLGHYFIDERHETGYVIQDIRSSKAVGEYLEPMGAKMFTWKVGRANAARKLREIDGVWGGELAGHYYFKDFFYSDSGLLASILVLRVLASMKKKGITFSELIGKIARYQNSGEINFKLSDKQGAMDAIKEHFESQEKPTAFMDFDGYRVEFNDWWFNIRPSNTEPYLRFICEATSKELLDEKVNEVKEILETKFSAEV
;
A
#
# COMPACT_ATOMS: atom_id res chain seq x y z
N MET A 1 18.22 9.71 -11.69
CA MET A 1 17.15 10.13 -10.78
C MET A 1 17.63 9.81 -9.38
N GLY A 2 17.51 10.73 -8.42
CA GLY A 2 17.94 10.48 -7.05
C GLY A 2 16.93 9.58 -6.33
N ALA A 3 17.25 9.20 -5.10
CA ALA A 3 16.39 8.36 -4.25
C ALA A 3 15.17 9.08 -3.69
N PHE A 4 15.05 10.40 -3.84
CA PHE A 4 13.91 11.17 -3.33
C PHE A 4 12.75 11.13 -4.32
N HIS A 5 11.65 10.46 -3.92
CA HIS A 5 10.45 10.29 -4.72
C HIS A 5 9.26 11.03 -4.12
N ALA A 6 8.13 11.02 -4.83
CA ALA A 6 6.92 11.74 -4.42
C ALA A 6 6.45 11.40 -2.99
N TYR A 7 6.66 10.17 -2.52
CA TYR A 7 6.07 9.67 -1.26
C TYR A 7 7.09 9.26 -0.20
N ASP A 8 8.33 8.97 -0.58
CA ASP A 8 9.38 8.46 0.30
C ASP A 8 10.77 8.65 -0.31
N ILE A 9 11.80 8.26 0.44
CA ILE A 9 13.15 8.08 -0.07
C ILE A 9 13.31 6.59 -0.36
N ARG A 10 13.68 6.21 -1.58
CA ARG A 10 13.79 4.83 -1.99
C ARG A 10 14.74 4.66 -3.17
N GLY A 11 15.58 3.62 -3.15
CA GLY A 11 16.50 3.35 -4.24
C GLY A 11 17.33 2.11 -3.98
N VAL A 12 18.17 1.77 -4.95
CA VAL A 12 19.19 0.72 -4.79
C VAL A 12 20.26 1.24 -3.84
N TYR A 13 20.43 0.54 -2.72
CA TYR A 13 21.37 0.95 -1.68
C TYR A 13 22.83 0.90 -2.20
N ASN A 14 23.63 1.91 -1.88
CA ASN A 14 24.98 2.18 -2.40
C ASN A 14 25.05 2.52 -3.90
N VAL A 15 23.89 2.76 -4.55
CA VAL A 15 23.83 3.25 -5.94
C VAL A 15 23.06 4.58 -5.99
N ASP A 16 21.80 4.59 -5.57
CA ASP A 16 20.93 5.76 -5.60
C ASP A 16 21.05 6.61 -4.32
N PHE A 17 21.31 5.96 -3.20
CA PHE A 17 21.65 6.59 -1.90
C PHE A 17 22.51 5.66 -1.06
N ASP A 18 23.15 6.22 -0.03
CA ASP A 18 24.08 5.52 0.85
C ASP A 18 23.85 5.89 2.32
N LYS A 19 24.66 5.33 3.20
CA LYS A 19 24.67 5.64 4.64
C LYS A 19 24.90 7.11 4.96
N ASN A 20 25.64 7.85 4.12
CA ASN A 20 25.88 9.28 4.35
C ASN A 20 24.60 10.08 4.03
N THR A 21 23.86 9.64 3.03
CA THR A 21 22.53 10.18 2.73
C THR A 21 21.58 9.92 3.91
N ALA A 22 21.58 8.69 4.45
CA ALA A 22 20.77 8.35 5.64
C ALA A 22 21.13 9.22 6.86
N TYR A 23 22.45 9.42 7.11
CA TYR A 23 22.94 10.32 8.14
C TYR A 23 22.40 11.75 7.96
N LYS A 24 22.54 12.31 6.75
CA LYS A 24 22.09 13.68 6.46
C LYS A 24 20.57 13.82 6.59
N VAL A 25 19.80 12.83 6.13
CA VAL A 25 18.34 12.81 6.34
C VAL A 25 18.02 12.85 7.83
N GLY A 26 18.67 11.98 8.63
CA GLY A 26 18.52 11.96 10.08
C GLY A 26 18.86 13.30 10.72
N TYR A 27 19.95 13.92 10.28
CA TYR A 27 20.42 15.21 10.80
C TYR A 27 19.43 16.36 10.52
N PHE A 28 18.84 16.41 9.33
CA PHE A 28 17.92 17.49 8.95
C PHE A 28 16.47 17.25 9.37
N LEU A 29 16.09 16.02 9.70
CA LEU A 29 14.72 15.70 10.05
C LEU A 29 14.17 16.45 11.27
N PRO A 30 14.93 16.59 12.39
CA PRO A 30 14.50 17.39 13.54
C PRO A 30 14.26 18.86 13.22
N GLU A 31 15.10 19.47 12.39
CA GLU A 31 14.94 20.85 11.92
C GLU A 31 13.69 21.00 11.05
N LEU A 32 13.51 20.07 10.08
CA LEU A 32 12.37 20.08 9.15
C LEU A 32 11.03 19.98 9.90
N LEU A 33 10.92 19.04 10.84
CA LEU A 33 9.68 18.74 11.54
C LEU A 33 9.55 19.42 12.89
N LYS A 34 10.54 20.27 13.26
CA LYS A 34 10.58 21.07 14.49
C LYS A 34 10.34 20.21 15.75
N THR A 35 11.10 19.14 15.87
CA THR A 35 10.96 18.17 16.97
C THR A 35 12.32 17.87 17.61
N ASP A 36 12.28 17.53 18.89
CA ASP A 36 13.43 17.05 19.67
C ASP A 36 13.37 15.52 19.90
N LYS A 37 12.40 14.83 19.30
CA LYS A 37 12.17 13.40 19.48
C LYS A 37 11.75 12.75 18.17
N VAL A 38 12.41 11.65 17.80
CA VAL A 38 12.12 10.88 16.58
C VAL A 38 11.90 9.41 16.93
N LEU A 39 10.79 8.83 16.49
CA LEU A 39 10.57 7.38 16.56
C LEU A 39 11.19 6.72 15.33
N VAL A 40 11.98 5.66 15.52
CA VAL A 40 12.63 4.94 14.42
C VAL A 40 12.37 3.45 14.52
N GLY A 41 12.01 2.85 13.38
CA GLY A 41 11.90 1.42 13.21
C GLY A 41 12.56 0.98 11.92
N ARG A 42 12.80 -0.32 11.75
CA ARG A 42 13.38 -0.89 10.53
C ARG A 42 12.80 -2.24 10.17
N ASP A 43 12.86 -2.56 8.89
CA ASP A 43 12.58 -3.90 8.40
C ASP A 43 13.79 -4.84 8.51
N CYS A 44 13.63 -6.09 8.04
CA CYS A 44 14.66 -7.12 8.11
C CYS A 44 15.65 -7.11 6.92
N ARG A 45 15.61 -6.12 6.00
CA ARG A 45 16.52 -6.05 4.85
C ARG A 45 17.96 -5.98 5.30
N VAL A 46 18.84 -6.61 4.52
CA VAL A 46 20.29 -6.74 4.84
C VAL A 46 20.95 -5.39 5.09
N SER A 47 20.53 -4.35 4.36
CA SER A 47 21.08 -2.99 4.50
C SER A 47 20.42 -2.15 5.60
N SER A 48 19.33 -2.64 6.22
CA SER A 48 18.57 -1.83 7.16
C SER A 48 19.34 -1.50 8.44
N ASP A 49 20.19 -2.39 8.94
CA ASP A 49 21.02 -2.14 10.13
C ASP A 49 22.05 -1.02 9.90
N GLU A 50 22.75 -1.03 8.76
CA GLU A 50 23.71 0.04 8.45
C GLU A 50 23.01 1.39 8.27
N ILE A 51 21.87 1.43 7.56
CA ILE A 51 21.08 2.65 7.37
C ILE A 51 20.58 3.17 8.71
N HIS A 52 20.11 2.27 9.60
CA HIS A 52 19.64 2.58 10.93
C HIS A 52 20.73 3.27 11.76
N ASP A 53 21.93 2.69 11.87
CA ASP A 53 23.02 3.25 12.64
C ASP A 53 23.37 4.68 12.22
N TYR A 54 23.44 4.93 10.90
CA TYR A 54 23.76 6.25 10.38
C TYR A 54 22.59 7.25 10.51
N LEU A 55 21.36 6.80 10.37
CA LEU A 55 20.17 7.62 10.60
C LEU A 55 20.09 8.10 12.06
N LEU A 56 20.26 7.16 13.00
CA LEU A 56 20.26 7.46 14.45
C LEU A 56 21.36 8.44 14.79
N LYS A 57 22.58 8.21 14.24
CA LYS A 57 23.69 9.11 14.45
C LYS A 57 23.38 10.52 13.94
N GLY A 58 22.77 10.66 12.76
CA GLY A 58 22.39 11.95 12.22
C GLY A 58 21.40 12.69 13.13
N ILE A 59 20.35 12.00 13.59
CA ILE A 59 19.35 12.57 14.49
C ILE A 59 19.98 13.04 15.80
N THR A 60 20.83 12.20 16.42
CA THR A 60 21.47 12.55 17.69
C THR A 60 22.52 13.65 17.54
N ASP A 61 23.29 13.67 16.46
CA ASP A 61 24.25 14.77 16.19
C ASP A 61 23.52 16.12 15.96
N ALA A 62 22.26 16.11 15.54
CA ALA A 62 21.39 17.29 15.44
C ALA A 62 20.79 17.72 16.80
N GLY A 63 20.97 16.93 17.86
CA GLY A 63 20.52 17.23 19.23
C GLY A 63 19.15 16.67 19.59
N ALA A 64 18.51 15.89 18.70
CA ALA A 64 17.24 15.25 18.98
C ALA A 64 17.42 13.83 19.56
N ASP A 65 16.52 13.43 20.45
CA ASP A 65 16.47 12.10 21.02
C ASP A 65 15.82 11.10 20.03
N VAL A 66 16.35 9.88 19.99
CA VAL A 66 15.77 8.78 19.22
C VAL A 66 15.05 7.82 20.17
N TYR A 67 13.87 7.41 19.77
CA TYR A 67 13.13 6.30 20.37
C TYR A 67 13.13 5.14 19.36
N ASP A 68 14.01 4.18 19.58
CA ASP A 68 14.23 3.04 18.69
C ASP A 68 13.29 1.88 19.07
N ILE A 69 12.42 1.47 18.13
CA ILE A 69 11.54 0.32 18.32
C ILE A 69 12.07 -0.95 17.66
N GLY A 70 13.29 -0.89 17.09
CA GLY A 70 13.94 -2.04 16.49
C GLY A 70 13.26 -2.55 15.22
N LEU A 71 13.21 -3.89 15.08
CA LEU A 71 12.48 -4.54 13.97
C LEU A 71 10.98 -4.28 14.09
N SER A 72 10.40 -3.75 13.02
CA SER A 72 9.00 -3.29 13.02
C SER A 72 8.35 -3.41 11.65
N THR A 73 7.04 -3.60 11.65
CA THR A 73 6.24 -3.34 10.45
C THR A 73 6.08 -1.83 10.25
N THR A 74 5.87 -1.40 9.02
CA THR A 74 5.56 0.02 8.75
C THR A 74 4.32 0.51 9.54
N PRO A 75 3.21 -0.25 9.60
CA PRO A 75 2.05 0.13 10.43
C PRO A 75 2.36 0.24 11.94
N MET A 76 3.29 -0.55 12.48
CA MET A 76 3.71 -0.43 13.88
C MET A 76 4.34 0.94 14.16
N VAL A 77 5.14 1.47 13.21
CA VAL A 77 5.70 2.83 13.32
C VAL A 77 4.59 3.87 13.28
N TYR A 78 3.58 3.72 12.41
CA TYR A 78 2.43 4.64 12.37
C TYR A 78 1.66 4.65 13.69
N PHE A 79 1.38 3.45 14.22
CA PHE A 79 0.75 3.30 15.51
C PHE A 79 1.55 4.01 16.62
N GLY A 80 2.86 3.73 16.71
CA GLY A 80 3.73 4.34 17.72
C GLY A 80 3.79 5.85 17.58
N THR A 81 3.86 6.37 16.36
CA THR A 81 3.87 7.81 16.07
C THR A 81 2.62 8.49 16.63
N ALA A 82 1.45 7.97 16.28
CA ALA A 82 0.18 8.57 16.66
C ALA A 82 -0.15 8.34 18.15
N LYS A 83 0.00 7.10 18.64
CA LYS A 83 -0.34 6.74 20.03
C LYS A 83 0.49 7.49 21.06
N TYR A 84 1.78 7.67 20.80
CA TYR A 84 2.68 8.32 21.77
C TYR A 84 2.98 9.77 21.45
N GLY A 85 2.33 10.35 20.43
CA GLY A 85 2.43 11.77 20.10
C GLY A 85 3.80 12.20 19.57
N PHE A 86 4.48 11.34 18.80
CA PHE A 86 5.70 11.74 18.11
C PHE A 86 5.39 12.67 16.94
N HIS A 87 6.19 13.75 16.81
CA HIS A 87 6.08 14.70 15.71
C HIS A 87 6.97 14.31 14.51
N ALA A 88 7.80 13.28 14.66
CA ALA A 88 8.58 12.70 13.59
C ALA A 88 8.76 11.20 13.82
N SER A 89 8.66 10.44 12.74
CA SER A 89 9.05 9.03 12.75
C SER A 89 9.61 8.60 11.39
N VAL A 90 10.42 7.54 11.42
CA VAL A 90 10.99 6.94 10.23
C VAL A 90 10.87 5.43 10.30
N GLN A 91 10.33 4.81 9.25
CA GLN A 91 10.49 3.39 8.98
C GLN A 91 11.54 3.20 7.90
N ILE A 92 12.58 2.44 8.20
CA ILE A 92 13.62 2.04 7.25
C ILE A 92 13.11 0.80 6.52
N THR A 93 12.78 0.96 5.24
CA THR A 93 12.20 -0.09 4.40
C THR A 93 12.16 0.32 2.94
N ALA A 94 12.15 -0.66 2.03
CA ALA A 94 11.73 -0.46 0.64
C ALA A 94 10.43 -1.21 0.29
N SER A 95 9.63 -1.58 1.32
CA SER A 95 8.33 -2.23 1.15
C SER A 95 8.44 -3.50 0.26
N HIS A 96 7.87 -3.45 -0.93
CA HIS A 96 7.77 -4.57 -1.86
C HIS A 96 8.91 -4.64 -2.91
N ASN A 97 9.87 -3.71 -2.87
CA ASN A 97 10.98 -3.72 -3.83
C ASN A 97 11.94 -4.90 -3.59
N PRO A 98 12.72 -5.32 -4.60
CA PRO A 98 13.75 -6.34 -4.47
C PRO A 98 14.75 -6.07 -3.35
N LYS A 99 15.54 -7.07 -2.98
CA LYS A 99 16.44 -7.06 -1.81
C LYS A 99 17.55 -5.99 -1.87
N GLU A 100 17.93 -5.55 -3.07
CA GLU A 100 18.93 -4.52 -3.30
C GLU A 100 18.46 -3.11 -2.94
N TYR A 101 17.13 -2.93 -2.88
CA TYR A 101 16.52 -1.66 -2.53
C TYR A 101 16.40 -1.48 -1.03
N ASN A 102 16.49 -0.22 -0.60
CA ASN A 102 16.06 0.21 0.72
C ASN A 102 15.51 1.64 0.65
N GLY A 103 15.10 2.20 1.78
CA GLY A 103 14.52 3.52 1.81
C GLY A 103 14.10 3.98 3.19
N LEU A 104 13.46 5.16 3.22
CA LEU A 104 12.98 5.81 4.43
C LEU A 104 11.56 6.31 4.20
N LYS A 105 10.59 5.73 4.90
CA LYS A 105 9.23 6.26 5.00
C LYS A 105 9.16 7.20 6.20
N VAL A 106 8.97 8.48 5.95
CA VAL A 106 8.90 9.52 6.99
C VAL A 106 7.45 9.86 7.28
N SER A 107 7.12 10.01 8.55
CA SER A 107 5.82 10.53 8.97
C SER A 107 6.01 11.66 9.99
N CYS A 108 5.09 12.60 9.99
CA CYS A 108 4.98 13.63 11.01
C CYS A 108 3.84 13.30 12.00
N GLU A 109 3.42 14.27 12.79
CA GLU A 109 2.37 14.12 13.81
C GLU A 109 1.14 13.36 13.30
N ASN A 110 0.57 12.49 14.15
CA ASN A 110 -0.56 11.63 13.82
C ASN A 110 -0.31 10.67 12.65
N ALA A 111 0.93 10.25 12.44
CA ALA A 111 1.37 9.37 11.37
C ALA A 111 1.09 9.90 9.95
N LEU A 112 0.94 11.23 9.78
CA LEU A 112 0.78 11.82 8.46
C LEU A 112 2.05 11.63 7.63
N PRO A 113 1.96 11.11 6.39
CA PRO A 113 3.12 10.93 5.53
C PRO A 113 3.79 12.26 5.18
N VAL A 114 5.13 12.27 5.21
CA VAL A 114 5.95 13.36 4.67
C VAL A 114 6.46 12.92 3.30
N GLY A 115 5.92 13.52 2.25
CA GLY A 115 6.36 13.30 0.86
C GLY A 115 7.29 14.41 0.37
N TYR A 116 7.63 14.35 -0.93
CA TYR A 116 8.53 15.30 -1.56
C TYR A 116 8.05 16.75 -1.39
N ASP A 117 6.80 17.03 -1.77
CA ASP A 117 6.19 18.37 -1.71
C ASP A 117 5.87 18.83 -0.27
N THR A 118 5.97 17.96 0.72
CA THR A 118 5.63 18.26 2.11
C THR A 118 6.81 18.20 3.07
N GLY A 119 8.04 18.08 2.51
CA GLY A 119 9.25 18.16 3.33
C GLY A 119 10.47 17.45 2.76
N LEU A 120 10.36 16.26 2.15
CA LEU A 120 11.54 15.52 1.68
C LEU A 120 12.33 16.28 0.61
N GLY A 121 11.66 17.05 -0.26
CA GLY A 121 12.32 17.92 -1.24
C GLY A 121 13.18 18.99 -0.60
N GLN A 122 12.82 19.49 0.59
CA GLN A 122 13.66 20.45 1.32
C GLN A 122 14.92 19.77 1.89
N ILE A 123 14.81 18.52 2.37
CA ILE A 123 15.97 17.76 2.82
C ILE A 123 16.91 17.49 1.62
N GLU A 124 16.37 17.08 0.47
CA GLU A 124 17.16 16.88 -0.75
C GLU A 124 17.89 18.16 -1.16
N ALA A 125 17.21 19.31 -1.13
CA ALA A 125 17.84 20.61 -1.44
C ALA A 125 19.00 20.91 -0.48
N TRP A 126 18.83 20.74 0.84
CA TRP A 126 19.87 20.94 1.82
C TRP A 126 21.08 20.00 1.62
N ILE A 127 20.83 18.75 1.21
CA ILE A 127 21.88 17.79 0.90
C ILE A 127 22.66 18.22 -0.36
N ASN A 128 21.97 18.64 -1.41
CA ASN A 128 22.58 19.06 -2.68
C ASN A 128 23.36 20.36 -2.55
N GLU A 129 22.91 21.29 -1.70
CA GLU A 129 23.60 22.53 -1.35
C GLU A 129 24.80 22.32 -0.42
N ASN A 130 25.07 21.07 0.00
CA ASN A 130 26.08 20.75 1.01
C ASN A 130 25.94 21.55 2.30
N LYS A 131 24.68 21.75 2.77
CA LYS A 131 24.42 22.40 4.06
C LYS A 131 25.23 21.69 5.15
N PRO A 132 25.99 22.44 5.97
CA PRO A 132 26.84 21.83 7.01
C PRO A 132 26.02 21.07 8.06
N THR A 133 26.58 19.96 8.54
CA THR A 133 26.00 19.10 9.57
C THR A 133 26.93 18.99 10.80
N PRO A 134 27.27 20.10 11.49
CA PRO A 134 28.12 20.05 12.68
C PRO A 134 27.33 19.40 13.83
N ALA A 135 27.95 18.43 14.52
CA ALA A 135 27.36 17.89 15.73
C ALA A 135 27.20 18.99 16.80
N VAL A 136 26.05 19.00 17.45
CA VAL A 136 25.79 19.96 18.55
C VAL A 136 26.63 19.62 19.79
N ALA A 137 26.84 20.58 20.67
CA ALA A 137 27.67 20.39 21.87
C ALA A 137 27.10 19.31 22.83
N VAL A 138 25.79 19.13 22.83
CA VAL A 138 25.10 18.10 23.62
C VAL A 138 24.26 17.27 22.66
N PRO A 139 24.77 16.15 22.15
CA PRO A 139 24.01 15.26 21.29
C PRO A 139 22.77 14.70 21.98
N GLY A 140 21.76 14.35 21.18
CA GLY A 140 20.61 13.59 21.65
C GLY A 140 21.00 12.16 22.08
N LYS A 141 20.06 11.47 22.68
CA LYS A 141 20.24 10.10 23.18
C LYS A 141 19.39 9.12 22.41
N VAL A 142 19.80 7.86 22.40
CA VAL A 142 19.02 6.75 21.88
C VAL A 142 18.38 6.00 23.05
N TYR A 143 17.07 5.84 23.00
CA TYR A 143 16.27 5.08 23.96
C TYR A 143 15.62 3.91 23.24
N GLU A 144 15.81 2.70 23.71
CA GLU A 144 15.01 1.57 23.28
C GLU A 144 13.57 1.75 23.78
N LYS A 145 12.61 1.53 22.90
CA LYS A 145 11.18 1.65 23.21
C LYS A 145 10.42 0.45 22.68
N ASP A 146 10.10 -0.47 23.56
CA ASP A 146 9.22 -1.59 23.22
C ASP A 146 7.76 -1.12 23.13
N ILE A 147 7.14 -1.33 21.97
CA ILE A 147 5.73 -1.06 21.70
C ILE A 147 5.02 -2.30 21.13
N HIS A 148 5.69 -3.46 21.12
CA HIS A 148 5.18 -4.69 20.51
C HIS A 148 3.82 -5.08 21.10
N GLN A 149 3.74 -5.20 22.43
CA GLN A 149 2.52 -5.61 23.09
C GLN A 149 1.38 -4.61 22.92
N ASP A 150 1.67 -3.32 22.99
CA ASP A 150 0.66 -2.27 22.80
C ASP A 150 0.04 -2.30 21.39
N TYR A 151 0.88 -2.57 20.35
CA TYR A 151 0.39 -2.70 18.99
C TYR A 151 -0.37 -4.02 18.76
N LEU A 152 0.13 -5.11 19.35
CA LEU A 152 -0.56 -6.40 19.33
C LEU A 152 -1.94 -6.31 20.00
N ASP A 153 -2.04 -5.70 21.18
CA ASP A 153 -3.30 -5.52 21.90
C ASP A 153 -4.30 -4.67 21.10
N PHE A 154 -3.81 -3.64 20.42
CA PHE A 154 -4.63 -2.86 19.50
C PHE A 154 -5.22 -3.73 18.39
N LEU A 155 -4.39 -4.54 17.72
CA LEU A 155 -4.84 -5.43 16.64
C LEU A 155 -5.80 -6.51 17.14
N LEU A 156 -5.51 -7.11 18.30
CA LEU A 156 -6.36 -8.14 18.93
C LEU A 156 -7.73 -7.59 19.33
N GLY A 157 -7.86 -6.29 19.58
CA GLY A 157 -9.16 -5.63 19.80
C GLY A 157 -10.15 -5.77 18.65
N TYR A 158 -9.67 -6.04 17.44
CA TYR A 158 -10.50 -6.26 16.23
C TYR A 158 -10.72 -7.74 15.90
N LYS A 159 -9.97 -8.65 16.56
CA LYS A 159 -10.06 -10.09 16.29
C LYS A 159 -11.43 -10.65 16.69
N THR A 160 -11.88 -11.65 15.94
CA THR A 160 -13.04 -12.48 16.26
C THR A 160 -12.64 -13.95 16.28
N ASP A 161 -13.57 -14.82 16.61
CA ASP A 161 -13.39 -16.27 16.48
C ASP A 161 -13.31 -16.66 15.00
N LEU A 162 -12.13 -17.13 14.57
CA LEU A 162 -11.83 -17.63 13.23
C LEU A 162 -11.77 -19.14 13.14
N SER A 163 -12.08 -19.88 14.22
CA SER A 163 -11.94 -21.34 14.30
C SER A 163 -12.74 -22.10 13.23
N GLY A 164 -13.76 -21.44 12.65
CA GLY A 164 -14.55 -21.99 11.54
C GLY A 164 -13.87 -21.85 10.16
N LEU A 165 -12.74 -21.14 10.05
CA LEU A 165 -12.02 -20.95 8.80
C LEU A 165 -10.75 -21.78 8.77
N LYS A 166 -10.47 -22.43 7.63
CA LYS A 166 -9.18 -23.01 7.33
C LYS A 166 -8.39 -22.01 6.50
N LEU A 167 -7.22 -21.60 6.99
CA LEU A 167 -6.46 -20.48 6.44
C LEU A 167 -5.06 -20.89 6.00
N ALA A 168 -4.57 -20.23 4.97
CA ALA A 168 -3.20 -20.30 4.49
C ALA A 168 -2.59 -18.89 4.48
N PHE A 169 -1.34 -18.76 4.94
CA PHE A 169 -0.63 -17.49 4.97
C PHE A 169 0.71 -17.60 4.26
N ASP A 170 1.01 -16.61 3.43
CA ASP A 170 2.33 -16.32 2.91
C ASP A 170 2.85 -15.04 3.55
N LEU A 171 3.90 -15.14 4.34
CA LEU A 171 4.47 -14.00 5.05
C LEU A 171 5.65 -13.35 4.30
N SER A 172 5.90 -13.78 3.06
CA SER A 172 6.90 -13.20 2.12
C SER A 172 8.31 -13.06 2.69
N ASN A 173 8.68 -13.87 3.67
CA ASN A 173 9.90 -13.68 4.49
C ASN A 173 10.03 -12.26 5.10
N GLY A 174 8.90 -11.55 5.24
CA GLY A 174 8.81 -10.15 5.62
C GLY A 174 8.40 -9.92 7.07
N MET A 175 8.08 -8.67 7.34
CA MET A 175 7.83 -8.17 8.70
C MET A 175 6.49 -8.61 9.30
N SER A 176 5.53 -9.10 8.50
CA SER A 176 4.29 -9.70 9.02
C SER A 176 4.54 -10.90 9.92
N SER A 177 5.70 -11.57 9.79
CA SER A 177 6.15 -12.67 10.64
C SER A 177 6.26 -12.31 12.13
N LEU A 178 6.42 -11.02 12.46
CA LEU A 178 6.45 -10.55 13.85
C LEU A 178 5.12 -10.77 14.58
N TYR A 179 3.98 -10.76 13.88
CA TYR A 179 2.66 -10.71 14.48
C TYR A 179 1.70 -11.81 14.03
N ALA A 180 1.92 -12.38 12.83
CA ALA A 180 0.93 -13.26 12.22
C ALA A 180 0.51 -14.42 13.12
N LYS A 181 1.47 -15.14 13.74
CA LYS A 181 1.17 -16.26 14.62
C LYS A 181 0.57 -15.82 15.95
N GLU A 182 0.93 -14.66 16.47
CA GLU A 182 0.34 -14.11 17.70
C GLU A 182 -1.13 -13.69 17.47
N ILE A 183 -1.43 -13.19 16.28
CA ILE A 183 -2.79 -12.79 15.91
C ILE A 183 -3.64 -13.99 15.52
N PHE A 184 -3.16 -14.87 14.63
CA PHE A 184 -3.99 -15.90 13.98
C PHE A 184 -3.82 -17.30 14.59
N GLY A 185 -2.84 -17.49 15.48
CA GLY A 185 -2.55 -18.79 16.11
C GLY A 185 -1.64 -19.68 15.27
N ASN A 186 -1.54 -20.94 15.67
CA ASN A 186 -0.69 -21.93 15.01
C ASN A 186 -1.49 -22.92 14.13
N GLU A 187 -2.81 -22.80 14.11
CA GLU A 187 -3.69 -23.68 13.33
C GLU A 187 -3.63 -23.40 11.80
N PRO A 188 -3.47 -22.15 11.33
CA PRO A 188 -3.25 -21.90 9.90
C PRO A 188 -1.96 -22.52 9.38
N GLU A 189 -1.93 -22.83 8.08
CA GLU A 189 -0.70 -23.20 7.39
C GLU A 189 0.05 -21.93 6.97
N TYR A 190 1.34 -21.85 7.35
CA TYR A 190 2.21 -20.72 7.05
C TYR A 190 3.33 -21.13 6.10
N ILE A 191 3.59 -20.34 5.07
CA ILE A 191 4.78 -20.45 4.24
C ILE A 191 5.60 -19.15 4.31
N PHE A 192 6.91 -19.27 4.10
CA PHE A 192 7.87 -18.17 4.08
C PHE A 192 7.77 -17.27 5.32
N ASP A 193 7.57 -17.90 6.49
CA ASP A 193 7.24 -17.28 7.76
C ASP A 193 8.46 -16.88 8.62
N THR A 194 9.66 -17.08 8.10
CA THR A 194 10.91 -16.63 8.72
C THR A 194 11.34 -15.32 8.08
N MET A 195 11.57 -14.28 8.90
CA MET A 195 12.10 -13.01 8.40
C MET A 195 13.48 -13.21 7.80
N ASP A 196 13.63 -12.87 6.51
CA ASP A 196 14.89 -12.94 5.77
C ASP A 196 14.95 -11.83 4.71
N GLY A 197 15.76 -10.82 4.96
CA GLY A 197 15.91 -9.66 4.07
C GLY A 197 16.53 -9.96 2.71
N THR A 198 16.91 -11.22 2.43
CA THR A 198 17.31 -11.67 1.10
C THR A 198 16.13 -12.12 0.24
N PHE A 199 14.93 -12.30 0.84
CA PHE A 199 13.70 -12.77 0.19
C PHE A 199 13.93 -14.02 -0.70
N PRO A 200 14.38 -15.15 -0.11
CA PRO A 200 14.90 -16.28 -0.88
C PRO A 200 13.85 -17.04 -1.69
N ASN A 201 12.56 -16.90 -1.37
CA ASN A 201 11.48 -17.66 -1.97
C ASN A 201 10.82 -16.91 -3.13
N HIS A 202 10.49 -15.66 -2.95
CA HIS A 202 10.02 -14.74 -3.97
C HIS A 202 10.22 -13.29 -3.53
N GLU A 203 10.16 -12.34 -4.46
CA GLU A 203 10.13 -10.91 -4.13
C GLU A 203 8.90 -10.58 -3.29
N PRO A 204 9.02 -9.70 -2.27
CA PRO A 204 7.90 -9.41 -1.36
C PRO A 204 6.86 -8.47 -1.99
N ASN A 205 6.45 -8.77 -3.23
CA ASN A 205 5.49 -8.00 -4.01
C ASN A 205 4.30 -8.84 -4.44
N PRO A 206 3.20 -8.85 -3.67
CA PRO A 206 2.02 -9.66 -3.97
C PRO A 206 1.24 -9.22 -5.23
N LEU A 207 1.51 -8.06 -5.81
CA LEU A 207 0.91 -7.64 -7.08
C LEU A 207 1.46 -8.38 -8.29
N VAL A 208 2.64 -8.98 -8.15
CA VAL A 208 3.26 -9.77 -9.21
C VAL A 208 2.81 -11.22 -9.08
N HIS A 209 1.98 -11.70 -9.99
CA HIS A 209 1.32 -13.01 -9.90
C HIS A 209 2.29 -14.18 -9.58
N LYS A 210 3.50 -14.21 -10.18
CA LYS A 210 4.51 -15.25 -9.88
C LYS A 210 4.81 -15.39 -8.38
N ASN A 211 4.66 -14.31 -7.59
CA ASN A 211 4.95 -14.30 -6.16
C ASN A 211 3.77 -14.84 -5.32
N VAL A 212 2.60 -15.04 -5.93
CA VAL A 212 1.38 -15.53 -5.25
C VAL A 212 1.14 -17.02 -5.54
N VAL A 213 1.75 -17.59 -6.58
CA VAL A 213 1.51 -18.97 -7.04
C VAL A 213 1.67 -20.00 -5.92
N ALA A 214 2.68 -19.84 -5.06
CA ALA A 214 2.91 -20.78 -3.95
C ALA A 214 1.72 -20.79 -2.96
N LEU A 215 1.13 -19.61 -2.69
CA LEU A 215 -0.07 -19.50 -1.84
C LEU A 215 -1.30 -20.08 -2.53
N GLU A 216 -1.50 -19.82 -3.83
CA GLU A 216 -2.61 -20.40 -4.61
C GLU A 216 -2.60 -21.93 -4.61
N GLU A 217 -1.40 -22.51 -4.79
CA GLU A 217 -1.19 -23.96 -4.70
C GLU A 217 -1.43 -24.51 -3.30
N LEU A 218 -0.96 -23.79 -2.26
CA LEU A 218 -1.19 -24.17 -0.88
C LEU A 218 -2.67 -24.16 -0.54
N VAL A 219 -3.41 -23.10 -0.89
CA VAL A 219 -4.87 -23.01 -0.68
C VAL A 219 -5.59 -24.21 -1.27
N LYS A 220 -5.31 -24.55 -2.54
CA LYS A 220 -5.90 -25.73 -3.22
C LYS A 220 -5.50 -27.04 -2.54
N LYS A 221 -4.23 -27.19 -2.20
CA LYS A 221 -3.68 -28.42 -1.60
C LYS A 221 -4.31 -28.75 -0.26
N ILE A 222 -4.49 -27.76 0.59
CA ILE A 222 -5.05 -27.98 1.93
C ILE A 222 -6.59 -27.80 1.96
N GLY A 223 -7.21 -27.26 0.91
CA GLY A 223 -8.62 -26.88 0.91
C GLY A 223 -8.89 -25.75 1.91
N ALA A 224 -8.08 -24.68 1.86
CA ALA A 224 -8.28 -23.52 2.68
C ALA A 224 -9.50 -22.71 2.22
N ASP A 225 -10.16 -22.02 3.14
CA ASP A 225 -11.27 -21.10 2.85
C ASP A 225 -10.75 -19.76 2.29
N ALA A 226 -9.52 -19.39 2.64
CA ALA A 226 -8.83 -18.22 2.14
C ALA A 226 -7.31 -18.34 2.27
N GLY A 227 -6.59 -17.73 1.34
CA GLY A 227 -5.17 -17.43 1.42
C GLY A 227 -4.94 -15.95 1.69
N VAL A 228 -3.89 -15.62 2.44
CA VAL A 228 -3.50 -14.26 2.79
C VAL A 228 -2.02 -14.08 2.51
N ILE A 229 -1.62 -13.03 1.80
CA ILE A 229 -0.23 -12.70 1.51
C ILE A 229 0.06 -11.23 1.82
N TYR A 230 1.20 -10.98 2.46
CA TYR A 230 1.65 -9.63 2.79
C TYR A 230 2.85 -9.22 1.94
N ASP A 231 3.07 -7.93 1.83
CA ASP A 231 4.33 -7.39 1.31
C ASP A 231 5.43 -7.34 2.40
N GLY A 232 6.62 -6.85 2.03
CA GLY A 232 7.81 -6.95 2.88
C GLY A 232 7.70 -6.24 4.22
N ASP A 233 7.01 -5.11 4.32
CA ASP A 233 6.85 -4.30 5.54
C ASP A 233 5.43 -4.33 6.11
N ALA A 234 4.55 -5.18 5.55
CA ALA A 234 3.20 -5.49 6.02
C ALA A 234 2.22 -4.29 6.04
N ASP A 235 2.45 -3.27 5.20
CA ASP A 235 1.47 -2.21 4.99
C ASP A 235 0.44 -2.59 3.92
N ARG A 236 0.70 -3.65 3.13
CA ARG A 236 -0.22 -4.23 2.13
C ARG A 236 -0.58 -5.66 2.48
N VAL A 237 -1.79 -6.05 2.08
CA VAL A 237 -2.25 -7.44 2.12
C VAL A 237 -3.12 -7.74 0.91
N MET A 238 -2.99 -8.96 0.40
CA MET A 238 -3.80 -9.48 -0.69
C MET A 238 -4.32 -10.87 -0.37
N PHE A 239 -5.31 -11.31 -1.13
CA PHE A 239 -6.08 -12.50 -0.78
C PHE A 239 -6.22 -13.45 -1.97
N VAL A 240 -6.36 -14.73 -1.64
CA VAL A 240 -6.67 -15.83 -2.56
C VAL A 240 -7.95 -16.49 -2.06
N ASP A 241 -8.92 -16.74 -2.96
CA ASP A 241 -10.17 -17.41 -2.61
C ASP A 241 -9.98 -18.92 -2.40
N GLU A 242 -11.01 -19.61 -1.95
CA GLU A 242 -10.98 -21.07 -1.69
C GLU A 242 -10.76 -21.91 -2.95
N LYS A 243 -10.89 -21.33 -4.13
CA LYS A 243 -10.58 -21.98 -5.41
C LYS A 243 -9.13 -21.79 -5.84
N GLY A 244 -8.37 -21.01 -5.06
CA GLY A 244 -7.00 -20.65 -5.35
C GLY A 244 -6.89 -19.58 -6.45
N HIS A 245 -7.85 -18.67 -6.55
CA HIS A 245 -7.79 -17.53 -7.44
C HIS A 245 -7.39 -16.28 -6.65
N PHE A 246 -6.42 -15.55 -7.19
CA PHE A 246 -6.06 -14.23 -6.69
C PHE A 246 -7.26 -13.29 -6.79
N VAL A 247 -7.58 -12.60 -5.69
CA VAL A 247 -8.69 -11.64 -5.62
C VAL A 247 -8.15 -10.23 -5.83
N SER A 248 -8.76 -9.46 -6.74
CA SER A 248 -8.35 -8.07 -6.97
C SER A 248 -8.43 -7.26 -5.67
N PRO A 249 -7.34 -6.57 -5.27
CA PRO A 249 -7.30 -5.91 -3.97
C PRO A 249 -8.36 -4.83 -3.76
N ASP A 250 -8.76 -4.12 -4.80
CA ASP A 250 -9.80 -3.10 -4.73
C ASP A 250 -11.17 -3.66 -4.33
N LEU A 251 -11.48 -4.92 -4.69
CA LEU A 251 -12.74 -5.56 -4.27
C LEU A 251 -12.82 -5.78 -2.75
N MET A 252 -11.67 -5.82 -2.05
CA MET A 252 -11.65 -5.92 -0.60
C MET A 252 -12.18 -4.66 0.08
N ILE A 253 -12.16 -3.50 -0.59
CA ILE A 253 -12.82 -2.28 -0.10
C ILE A 253 -14.32 -2.56 0.10
N ALA A 254 -14.94 -3.29 -0.85
CA ALA A 254 -16.35 -3.67 -0.76
C ALA A 254 -16.59 -4.78 0.30
N VAL A 255 -15.67 -5.75 0.42
CA VAL A 255 -15.75 -6.78 1.48
C VAL A 255 -15.72 -6.13 2.86
N LEU A 256 -14.85 -5.14 3.09
CA LEU A 256 -14.76 -4.40 4.35
C LEU A 256 -16.05 -3.64 4.69
N GLY A 257 -16.90 -3.31 3.70
CA GLY A 257 -18.21 -2.72 3.92
C GLY A 257 -19.11 -3.56 4.83
N HIS A 258 -19.00 -4.90 4.79
CA HIS A 258 -19.72 -5.78 5.70
C HIS A 258 -19.30 -5.64 7.17
N TYR A 259 -18.04 -5.29 7.43
CA TYR A 259 -17.61 -4.97 8.78
C TYR A 259 -18.11 -3.59 9.22
N PHE A 260 -17.87 -2.55 8.43
CA PHE A 260 -18.19 -1.20 8.86
C PHE A 260 -19.70 -0.92 8.83
N ILE A 261 -20.41 -1.30 7.77
CA ILE A 261 -21.82 -0.97 7.59
C ILE A 261 -22.73 -2.00 8.26
N ASP A 262 -22.57 -3.31 7.96
CA ASP A 262 -23.51 -4.33 8.46
C ASP A 262 -23.28 -4.65 9.94
N GLU A 263 -22.02 -4.67 10.40
CA GLU A 263 -21.70 -5.06 11.77
C GLU A 263 -21.61 -3.86 12.71
N ARG A 264 -20.85 -2.80 12.32
CA ARG A 264 -20.63 -1.61 13.16
C ARG A 264 -21.69 -0.53 12.97
N HIS A 265 -22.54 -0.64 11.95
CA HIS A 265 -23.53 0.38 11.56
C HIS A 265 -22.92 1.77 11.31
N GLU A 266 -21.69 1.79 10.81
CA GLU A 266 -20.97 3.00 10.44
C GLU A 266 -21.15 3.27 8.95
N THR A 267 -21.74 4.41 8.62
CA THR A 267 -21.85 4.93 7.27
C THR A 267 -21.04 6.21 7.13
N GLY A 268 -20.48 6.47 5.98
CA GLY A 268 -19.67 7.66 5.73
C GLY A 268 -18.93 7.60 4.40
N TYR A 269 -17.93 8.43 4.27
CA TYR A 269 -17.08 8.40 3.09
C TYR A 269 -16.16 7.20 3.09
N VAL A 270 -16.07 6.55 1.91
CA VAL A 270 -15.17 5.45 1.61
C VAL A 270 -14.28 5.88 0.45
N ILE A 271 -12.97 5.88 0.67
CA ILE A 271 -12.02 6.28 -0.37
C ILE A 271 -11.58 5.09 -1.21
N GLN A 272 -11.47 5.30 -2.52
CA GLN A 272 -10.84 4.37 -3.45
C GLN A 272 -9.91 5.12 -4.39
N ASP A 273 -8.90 4.46 -4.95
CA ASP A 273 -8.06 5.11 -5.95
C ASP A 273 -8.74 5.11 -7.34
N ILE A 274 -8.26 6.00 -8.20
CA ILE A 274 -8.82 6.23 -9.55
C ILE A 274 -8.81 4.98 -10.45
N ARG A 275 -8.03 3.94 -10.10
CA ARG A 275 -7.92 2.67 -10.84
C ARG A 275 -8.91 1.60 -10.36
N SER A 276 -9.55 1.84 -9.22
CA SER A 276 -10.46 0.85 -8.60
C SER A 276 -11.70 0.62 -9.45
N SER A 277 -12.23 -0.60 -9.40
CA SER A 277 -13.41 -1.04 -10.13
C SER A 277 -14.64 -0.20 -9.78
N LYS A 278 -15.48 0.09 -10.79
CA LYS A 278 -16.83 0.65 -10.58
C LYS A 278 -17.68 -0.24 -9.67
N ALA A 279 -17.47 -1.55 -9.74
CA ALA A 279 -18.21 -2.54 -8.94
C ALA A 279 -18.13 -2.26 -7.44
N VAL A 280 -17.04 -1.68 -6.95
CA VAL A 280 -16.89 -1.32 -5.53
C VAL A 280 -17.96 -0.30 -5.11
N GLY A 281 -18.10 0.78 -5.86
CA GLY A 281 -19.11 1.81 -5.60
C GLY A 281 -20.51 1.27 -5.78
N GLU A 282 -20.78 0.56 -6.88
CA GLU A 282 -22.09 -0.05 -7.17
C GLU A 282 -22.54 -1.03 -6.09
N TYR A 283 -21.59 -1.67 -5.40
CA TYR A 283 -21.89 -2.58 -4.29
C TYR A 283 -22.11 -1.82 -2.97
N LEU A 284 -21.28 -0.82 -2.66
CA LEU A 284 -21.28 -0.16 -1.34
C LEU A 284 -22.33 0.97 -1.21
N GLU A 285 -22.62 1.70 -2.29
CA GLU A 285 -23.58 2.83 -2.23
C GLU A 285 -24.99 2.39 -1.81
N PRO A 286 -25.54 1.25 -2.32
CA PRO A 286 -26.82 0.72 -1.82
C PRO A 286 -26.80 0.32 -0.34
N MET A 287 -25.62 0.00 0.22
CA MET A 287 -25.43 -0.27 1.65
C MET A 287 -25.35 1.01 2.49
N GLY A 288 -25.21 2.18 1.88
CA GLY A 288 -25.19 3.49 2.55
C GLY A 288 -23.81 4.17 2.59
N ALA A 289 -22.81 3.64 1.90
CA ALA A 289 -21.52 4.30 1.77
C ALA A 289 -21.60 5.52 0.84
N LYS A 290 -20.69 6.49 1.05
CA LYS A 290 -20.46 7.62 0.14
C LYS A 290 -19.11 7.45 -0.49
N MET A 291 -19.08 7.04 -1.76
CA MET A 291 -17.81 6.79 -2.45
C MET A 291 -17.08 8.08 -2.76
N PHE A 292 -15.74 8.05 -2.58
CA PHE A 292 -14.86 9.15 -2.93
C PHE A 292 -13.63 8.60 -3.69
N THR A 293 -13.56 8.87 -4.99
CA THR A 293 -12.42 8.46 -5.82
C THR A 293 -11.31 9.51 -5.75
N TRP A 294 -10.06 9.07 -5.49
CA TRP A 294 -8.93 9.96 -5.30
C TRP A 294 -7.66 9.48 -6.02
N LYS A 295 -6.58 10.27 -5.88
CA LYS A 295 -5.26 9.98 -6.45
C LYS A 295 -4.65 8.73 -5.85
N VAL A 296 -3.90 8.01 -6.68
CA VAL A 296 -3.07 6.89 -6.24
C VAL A 296 -2.00 7.34 -5.25
N GLY A 297 -1.72 6.49 -4.30
CA GLY A 297 -0.59 6.61 -3.39
C GLY A 297 -0.96 6.95 -1.96
N ARG A 298 -0.29 6.26 -1.04
CA ARG A 298 -0.52 6.30 0.40
C ARG A 298 -0.62 7.73 0.96
N ALA A 299 0.30 8.60 0.57
CA ALA A 299 0.32 9.97 1.07
C ALA A 299 -0.94 10.75 0.67
N ASN A 300 -1.49 10.49 -0.52
CA ASN A 300 -2.71 11.10 -1.01
C ASN A 300 -3.94 10.54 -0.30
N ALA A 301 -4.05 9.22 -0.21
CA ALA A 301 -5.19 8.54 0.37
C ALA A 301 -5.35 8.85 1.87
N ALA A 302 -4.28 8.71 2.67
CA ALA A 302 -4.31 8.97 4.12
C ALA A 302 -4.69 10.42 4.45
N ARG A 303 -4.16 11.40 3.69
CA ARG A 303 -4.51 12.82 3.87
C ARG A 303 -5.97 13.10 3.51
N LYS A 304 -6.41 12.57 2.37
CA LYS A 304 -7.78 12.80 1.89
C LYS A 304 -8.80 12.13 2.80
N LEU A 305 -8.56 10.88 3.23
CA LEU A 305 -9.46 10.17 4.15
C LEU A 305 -9.66 10.97 5.46
N ARG A 306 -8.59 11.57 6.00
CA ARG A 306 -8.65 12.45 7.17
C ARG A 306 -9.41 13.74 6.88
N GLU A 307 -9.15 14.38 5.73
CA GLU A 307 -9.80 15.63 5.33
C GLU A 307 -11.32 15.50 5.22
N ILE A 308 -11.80 14.37 4.67
CA ILE A 308 -13.23 14.11 4.48
C ILE A 308 -13.87 13.37 5.66
N ASP A 309 -13.11 13.12 6.73
CA ASP A 309 -13.52 12.28 7.86
C ASP A 309 -14.08 10.92 7.43
N GLY A 310 -13.43 10.30 6.43
CA GLY A 310 -13.85 9.01 5.88
C GLY A 310 -13.61 7.86 6.85
N VAL A 311 -14.40 6.79 6.71
CA VAL A 311 -14.39 5.65 7.64
C VAL A 311 -13.29 4.65 7.29
N TRP A 312 -13.23 4.25 6.03
CA TRP A 312 -12.19 3.37 5.50
C TRP A 312 -11.93 3.64 4.02
N GLY A 313 -10.98 2.94 3.46
CA GLY A 313 -10.72 2.95 2.04
C GLY A 313 -9.63 1.99 1.64
N GLY A 314 -9.30 1.99 0.36
CA GLY A 314 -8.20 1.17 -0.15
C GLY A 314 -7.77 1.56 -1.55
N GLU A 315 -6.74 0.86 -2.01
CA GLU A 315 -6.16 1.02 -3.33
C GLU A 315 -6.06 -0.32 -4.06
N LEU A 316 -6.05 -0.28 -5.39
CA LEU A 316 -5.73 -1.43 -6.22
C LEU A 316 -4.36 -2.04 -5.87
N ALA A 317 -3.48 -1.26 -5.25
CA ALA A 317 -2.17 -1.71 -4.78
C ALA A 317 -2.20 -2.54 -3.49
N GLY A 318 -3.37 -2.77 -2.85
CA GLY A 318 -3.50 -3.56 -1.63
C GLY A 318 -3.24 -2.82 -0.33
N HIS A 319 -3.21 -1.49 -0.34
CA HIS A 319 -3.27 -0.65 0.85
C HIS A 319 -4.72 -0.49 1.30
N TYR A 320 -4.98 -0.61 2.60
CA TYR A 320 -6.29 -0.36 3.20
C TYR A 320 -6.15 0.58 4.39
N TYR A 321 -6.90 1.67 4.37
CA TYR A 321 -6.83 2.80 5.29
C TYR A 321 -8.02 2.78 6.23
N PHE A 322 -7.79 3.11 7.51
CA PHE A 322 -8.83 3.05 8.53
C PHE A 322 -8.82 4.29 9.41
N LYS A 323 -10.00 4.90 9.62
CA LYS A 323 -10.17 5.99 10.59
C LYS A 323 -9.67 5.60 11.98
N ASP A 324 -10.03 4.39 12.43
CA ASP A 324 -9.64 3.85 13.73
C ASP A 324 -8.12 3.59 13.83
N PHE A 325 -7.42 3.53 12.72
CA PHE A 325 -5.96 3.42 12.64
C PHE A 325 -5.32 4.74 12.19
N PHE A 326 -5.78 5.84 12.77
CA PHE A 326 -5.24 7.17 12.49
C PHE A 326 -5.25 7.55 11.01
N TYR A 327 -6.23 7.04 10.24
CA TYR A 327 -6.35 7.18 8.78
C TYR A 327 -5.16 6.60 8.01
N SER A 328 -4.34 5.78 8.65
CA SER A 328 -3.20 5.09 8.04
C SER A 328 -3.58 3.71 7.53
N ASP A 329 -2.71 3.15 6.71
CA ASP A 329 -2.85 1.80 6.16
C ASP A 329 -2.22 0.74 7.07
N SER A 330 -2.81 -0.47 7.05
CA SER A 330 -2.29 -1.63 7.77
C SER A 330 -2.76 -2.92 7.12
N GLY A 331 -1.82 -3.71 6.59
CA GLY A 331 -2.11 -5.05 6.05
C GLY A 331 -2.60 -6.01 7.13
N LEU A 332 -2.01 -5.96 8.34
CA LEU A 332 -2.43 -6.82 9.45
C LEU A 332 -3.85 -6.50 9.92
N LEU A 333 -4.20 -5.23 10.10
CA LEU A 333 -5.57 -4.85 10.48
C LEU A 333 -6.57 -5.21 9.38
N ALA A 334 -6.22 -4.95 8.12
CA ALA A 334 -7.07 -5.31 6.99
C ALA A 334 -7.33 -6.81 6.92
N SER A 335 -6.31 -7.65 7.12
CA SER A 335 -6.50 -9.11 7.11
C SER A 335 -7.38 -9.59 8.26
N ILE A 336 -7.23 -9.02 9.47
CA ILE A 336 -8.12 -9.33 10.60
C ILE A 336 -9.58 -9.03 10.25
N LEU A 337 -9.84 -7.84 9.69
CA LEU A 337 -11.20 -7.40 9.36
C LEU A 337 -11.81 -8.20 8.20
N VAL A 338 -11.04 -8.46 7.14
CA VAL A 338 -11.49 -9.29 6.02
C VAL A 338 -11.81 -10.72 6.50
N LEU A 339 -10.92 -11.35 7.26
CA LEU A 339 -11.16 -12.71 7.79
C LEU A 339 -12.35 -12.74 8.76
N ARG A 340 -12.59 -11.68 9.52
CA ARG A 340 -13.79 -11.53 10.35
C ARG A 340 -15.07 -11.53 9.48
N VAL A 341 -15.06 -10.81 8.37
CA VAL A 341 -16.17 -10.82 7.40
C VAL A 341 -16.35 -12.23 6.81
N LEU A 342 -15.26 -12.87 6.37
CA LEU A 342 -15.33 -14.22 5.78
C LEU A 342 -15.86 -15.26 6.78
N ALA A 343 -15.47 -15.19 8.06
CA ALA A 343 -16.01 -16.04 9.10
C ALA A 343 -17.53 -15.86 9.28
N SER A 344 -18.02 -14.62 9.21
CA SER A 344 -19.46 -14.30 9.24
C SER A 344 -20.16 -14.83 8.00
N MET A 345 -19.58 -14.67 6.80
CA MET A 345 -20.15 -15.17 5.55
C MET A 345 -20.21 -16.69 5.50
N LYS A 346 -19.18 -17.38 5.95
CA LYS A 346 -19.17 -18.84 6.04
C LYS A 346 -20.28 -19.38 6.94
N LYS A 347 -20.55 -18.72 8.08
CA LYS A 347 -21.70 -19.08 8.95
C LYS A 347 -23.04 -18.93 8.24
N LYS A 348 -23.14 -18.09 7.20
CA LYS A 348 -24.34 -17.93 6.34
C LYS A 348 -24.30 -18.86 5.12
N GLY A 349 -23.30 -19.76 5.01
CA GLY A 349 -23.12 -20.67 3.89
C GLY A 349 -22.61 -20.00 2.61
N ILE A 350 -21.96 -18.84 2.71
CA ILE A 350 -21.40 -18.09 1.57
C ILE A 350 -19.89 -18.24 1.60
N THR A 351 -19.31 -18.77 0.51
CA THR A 351 -17.86 -18.90 0.34
C THR A 351 -17.22 -17.56 -0.07
N PHE A 352 -15.89 -17.48 -0.03
CA PHE A 352 -15.19 -16.26 -0.42
C PHE A 352 -15.42 -15.95 -1.91
N SER A 353 -15.25 -16.94 -2.80
CA SER A 353 -15.50 -16.74 -4.23
C SER A 353 -16.94 -16.37 -4.56
N GLU A 354 -17.93 -16.87 -3.81
CA GLU A 354 -19.33 -16.47 -3.95
C GLU A 354 -19.58 -15.02 -3.52
N LEU A 355 -18.92 -14.58 -2.41
CA LEU A 355 -18.97 -13.17 -2.01
C LEU A 355 -18.36 -12.27 -3.07
N ILE A 356 -17.16 -12.62 -3.58
CA ILE A 356 -16.53 -11.86 -4.66
C ILE A 356 -17.40 -11.86 -5.92
N GLY A 357 -18.03 -12.96 -6.28
CA GLY A 357 -18.94 -13.04 -7.43
C GLY A 357 -20.17 -12.13 -7.33
N LYS A 358 -20.56 -11.72 -6.11
CA LYS A 358 -21.63 -10.72 -5.90
C LYS A 358 -21.15 -9.29 -6.10
N ILE A 359 -19.84 -9.04 -5.88
CA ILE A 359 -19.22 -7.73 -6.00
C ILE A 359 -18.70 -7.52 -7.43
N ALA A 360 -17.88 -8.44 -7.93
CA ALA A 360 -17.21 -8.34 -9.21
C ALA A 360 -18.21 -8.52 -10.37
N ARG A 361 -18.48 -7.44 -11.10
CA ARG A 361 -19.43 -7.41 -12.22
C ARG A 361 -18.76 -7.21 -13.56
N TYR A 362 -17.49 -6.86 -13.56
CA TYR A 362 -16.74 -6.49 -14.75
C TYR A 362 -15.57 -7.45 -15.00
N GLN A 363 -15.24 -7.60 -16.28
CA GLN A 363 -13.98 -8.23 -16.71
C GLN A 363 -12.88 -7.17 -16.68
N ASN A 364 -11.72 -7.49 -16.14
CA ASN A 364 -10.61 -6.55 -15.93
C ASN A 364 -9.41 -6.93 -16.78
N SER A 365 -8.76 -5.92 -17.42
CA SER A 365 -7.57 -6.12 -18.25
C SER A 365 -6.29 -6.41 -17.44
N GLY A 366 -6.30 -6.13 -16.13
CA GLY A 366 -5.06 -5.88 -15.41
C GLY A 366 -4.40 -4.56 -15.84
N GLU A 367 -3.37 -4.14 -15.14
CA GLU A 367 -2.58 -2.97 -15.50
C GLU A 367 -1.62 -3.31 -16.66
N ILE A 368 -1.74 -2.61 -17.77
CA ILE A 368 -0.89 -2.75 -18.96
C ILE A 368 0.06 -1.56 -19.01
N ASN A 369 1.35 -1.83 -19.18
CA ASN A 369 2.39 -0.80 -19.19
C ASN A 369 2.88 -0.57 -20.61
N PHE A 370 2.85 0.67 -21.08
CA PHE A 370 3.34 1.10 -22.39
C PHE A 370 4.56 1.99 -22.23
N LYS A 371 5.63 1.67 -22.92
CA LYS A 371 6.83 2.52 -22.99
C LYS A 371 6.74 3.43 -24.20
N LEU A 372 6.62 4.73 -23.97
CA LEU A 372 6.54 5.75 -25.01
C LEU A 372 7.01 7.11 -24.48
N SER A 373 7.34 8.05 -25.38
CA SER A 373 7.89 9.36 -25.02
C SER A 373 6.80 10.40 -24.75
N ASP A 374 5.81 10.52 -25.64
CA ASP A 374 4.73 11.50 -25.55
C ASP A 374 3.52 10.94 -24.80
N LYS A 375 3.64 10.88 -23.47
CA LYS A 375 2.57 10.34 -22.62
C LYS A 375 1.31 11.20 -22.63
N GLN A 376 1.45 12.53 -22.67
CA GLN A 376 0.30 13.43 -22.67
C GLN A 376 -0.47 13.35 -23.98
N GLY A 377 0.20 13.43 -25.12
CA GLY A 377 -0.44 13.27 -26.42
C GLY A 377 -1.12 11.92 -26.60
N ALA A 378 -0.53 10.85 -26.03
CA ALA A 378 -1.11 9.51 -26.03
C ALA A 378 -2.42 9.46 -25.22
N MET A 379 -2.44 10.04 -24.01
CA MET A 379 -3.65 10.11 -23.17
C MET A 379 -4.76 10.90 -23.86
N ASP A 380 -4.43 12.06 -24.46
CA ASP A 380 -5.39 12.90 -25.16
C ASP A 380 -5.98 12.17 -26.37
N ALA A 381 -5.14 11.51 -27.18
CA ALA A 381 -5.57 10.75 -28.35
C ALA A 381 -6.51 9.59 -28.00
N ILE A 382 -6.23 8.84 -26.92
CA ILE A 382 -7.10 7.76 -26.45
C ILE A 382 -8.45 8.32 -25.98
N LYS A 383 -8.43 9.38 -25.19
CA LYS A 383 -9.64 10.02 -24.69
C LYS A 383 -10.52 10.52 -25.86
N GLU A 384 -9.94 11.30 -26.79
CA GLU A 384 -10.65 11.83 -27.96
C GLU A 384 -11.21 10.72 -28.85
N HIS A 385 -10.46 9.65 -29.05
CA HIS A 385 -10.91 8.50 -29.84
C HIS A 385 -12.22 7.92 -29.31
N PHE A 386 -12.29 7.61 -28.01
CA PHE A 386 -13.47 6.99 -27.44
C PHE A 386 -14.63 7.99 -27.21
N GLU A 387 -14.34 9.23 -26.87
CA GLU A 387 -15.38 10.29 -26.78
C GLU A 387 -16.04 10.59 -28.13
N SER A 388 -15.34 10.35 -29.24
CA SER A 388 -15.91 10.49 -30.58
C SER A 388 -16.89 9.35 -30.95
N GLN A 389 -16.78 8.21 -30.30
CA GLN A 389 -17.62 7.03 -30.53
C GLN A 389 -18.82 6.97 -29.59
N GLU A 390 -18.60 7.28 -28.30
CA GLU A 390 -19.61 7.21 -27.26
C GLU A 390 -19.47 8.37 -26.27
N LYS A 391 -20.59 8.92 -25.81
CA LYS A 391 -20.56 9.99 -24.80
C LYS A 391 -20.22 9.42 -23.42
N PRO A 392 -19.18 9.93 -22.74
CA PRO A 392 -18.83 9.50 -21.39
C PRO A 392 -19.96 9.76 -20.39
N THR A 393 -20.11 8.86 -19.45
CA THR A 393 -20.98 9.02 -18.26
C THR A 393 -20.28 9.75 -17.13
N ALA A 394 -18.94 9.61 -17.03
CA ALA A 394 -18.09 10.35 -16.09
C ALA A 394 -16.68 10.56 -16.66
N PHE A 395 -16.02 11.63 -16.22
CA PHE A 395 -14.63 11.94 -16.53
C PHE A 395 -13.91 12.50 -15.29
N MET A 396 -12.69 11.99 -15.03
CA MET A 396 -11.81 12.44 -13.97
C MET A 396 -10.40 12.61 -14.53
N ASP A 397 -9.72 13.73 -14.21
CA ASP A 397 -8.41 14.10 -14.76
C ASP A 397 -7.35 14.46 -13.70
N PHE A 398 -7.62 14.17 -12.45
CA PHE A 398 -6.73 14.56 -11.34
C PHE A 398 -5.53 13.61 -11.13
N ASP A 399 -5.51 12.41 -11.78
CA ASP A 399 -4.39 11.46 -11.77
C ASP A 399 -4.41 10.62 -13.07
N GLY A 400 -3.94 11.22 -14.16
CA GLY A 400 -4.22 10.75 -15.52
C GLY A 400 -5.69 10.94 -15.86
N TYR A 401 -6.20 10.15 -16.81
CA TYR A 401 -7.59 10.20 -17.23
C TYR A 401 -8.33 8.93 -16.84
N ARG A 402 -9.44 9.06 -16.12
CA ARG A 402 -10.45 8.02 -16.00
C ARG A 402 -11.68 8.47 -16.77
N VAL A 403 -12.07 7.66 -17.76
CA VAL A 403 -13.25 7.90 -18.59
C VAL A 403 -14.19 6.72 -18.41
N GLU A 404 -15.43 6.98 -18.03
CA GLU A 404 -16.44 5.96 -17.81
C GLU A 404 -17.53 6.06 -18.88
N PHE A 405 -17.96 4.91 -19.37
CA PHE A 405 -19.09 4.71 -20.28
C PHE A 405 -20.13 3.78 -19.60
N ASN A 406 -21.22 3.45 -20.29
CA ASN A 406 -22.25 2.60 -19.69
C ASN A 406 -21.74 1.19 -19.34
N ASP A 407 -21.06 0.54 -20.28
CA ASP A 407 -20.69 -0.87 -20.19
C ASP A 407 -19.21 -1.10 -19.94
N TRP A 408 -18.41 -0.04 -19.90
CA TRP A 408 -16.97 -0.13 -19.72
C TRP A 408 -16.38 1.19 -19.20
N TRP A 409 -15.13 1.15 -18.74
CA TRP A 409 -14.35 2.33 -18.36
C TRP A 409 -12.86 2.02 -18.49
N PHE A 410 -12.05 3.07 -18.55
CA PHE A 410 -10.60 2.94 -18.48
C PHE A 410 -9.98 4.04 -17.60
N ASN A 411 -8.79 3.74 -17.08
CA ASN A 411 -7.86 4.74 -16.56
C ASN A 411 -6.53 4.64 -17.32
N ILE A 412 -6.02 5.78 -17.77
CA ILE A 412 -4.72 5.91 -18.41
C ILE A 412 -3.94 7.01 -17.74
N ARG A 413 -2.71 6.72 -17.28
CA ARG A 413 -1.93 7.66 -16.50
C ARG A 413 -0.42 7.43 -16.64
N PRO A 414 0.42 8.49 -16.49
CA PRO A 414 1.85 8.31 -16.39
C PRO A 414 2.19 7.61 -15.05
N SER A 415 3.19 6.72 -15.07
CA SER A 415 3.76 6.21 -13.81
C SER A 415 4.53 7.33 -13.11
N ASN A 416 4.38 7.42 -11.77
CA ASN A 416 5.11 8.38 -10.94
C ASN A 416 6.55 7.95 -10.64
N THR A 417 6.88 6.68 -10.88
CA THR A 417 8.17 6.08 -10.50
C THR A 417 8.95 5.50 -11.67
N GLU A 418 8.28 5.23 -12.80
CA GLU A 418 8.84 4.53 -13.95
C GLU A 418 8.49 5.24 -15.27
N PRO A 419 9.25 5.02 -16.35
CA PRO A 419 9.04 5.70 -17.64
C PRO A 419 7.86 5.14 -18.45
N TYR A 420 6.82 4.60 -17.80
CA TYR A 420 5.66 3.99 -18.44
C TYR A 420 4.43 4.87 -18.43
N LEU A 421 3.57 4.66 -19.43
CA LEU A 421 2.16 5.02 -19.44
C LEU A 421 1.38 3.76 -19.02
N ARG A 422 0.60 3.85 -17.97
CA ARG A 422 -0.17 2.73 -17.40
C ARG A 422 -1.61 2.83 -17.83
N PHE A 423 -2.16 1.70 -18.24
CA PHE A 423 -3.54 1.58 -18.68
C PHE A 423 -4.23 0.42 -17.97
N ILE A 424 -5.45 0.65 -17.52
CA ILE A 424 -6.36 -0.38 -17.02
C ILE A 424 -7.75 -0.14 -17.57
N CYS A 425 -8.45 -1.21 -17.91
CA CYS A 425 -9.80 -1.19 -18.47
C CYS A 425 -10.67 -2.26 -17.83
N GLU A 426 -11.92 -1.94 -17.62
CA GLU A 426 -12.96 -2.91 -17.27
C GLU A 426 -14.15 -2.79 -18.21
N ALA A 427 -14.78 -3.93 -18.52
CA ALA A 427 -15.97 -4.01 -19.33
C ALA A 427 -16.94 -5.08 -18.80
N THR A 428 -18.21 -4.97 -19.16
CA THR A 428 -19.29 -5.91 -18.77
C THR A 428 -19.14 -7.29 -19.41
N SER A 429 -18.39 -7.41 -20.53
CA SER A 429 -18.08 -8.68 -21.18
C SER A 429 -16.60 -8.79 -21.57
N LYS A 430 -16.13 -10.01 -21.75
CA LYS A 430 -14.75 -10.29 -22.19
C LYS A 430 -14.52 -9.79 -23.62
N GLU A 431 -15.50 -9.95 -24.49
CA GLU A 431 -15.46 -9.52 -25.88
C GLU A 431 -15.27 -8.01 -25.98
N LEU A 432 -16.07 -7.24 -25.22
CA LEU A 432 -15.94 -5.79 -25.17
C LEU A 432 -14.62 -5.34 -24.56
N LEU A 433 -14.16 -6.01 -23.50
CA LEU A 433 -12.86 -5.73 -22.89
C LEU A 433 -11.73 -5.89 -23.91
N ASP A 434 -11.70 -7.05 -24.62
CA ASP A 434 -10.66 -7.35 -25.60
C ASP A 434 -10.70 -6.38 -26.79
N GLU A 435 -11.89 -6.00 -27.25
CA GLU A 435 -12.09 -4.97 -28.28
C GLU A 435 -11.44 -3.64 -27.86
N LYS A 436 -11.81 -3.12 -26.68
CA LYS A 436 -11.32 -1.81 -26.21
C LYS A 436 -9.82 -1.81 -25.90
N VAL A 437 -9.30 -2.87 -25.32
CA VAL A 437 -7.85 -3.04 -25.09
C VAL A 437 -7.08 -3.08 -26.41
N ASN A 438 -7.59 -3.78 -27.43
CA ASN A 438 -6.94 -3.86 -28.72
C ASN A 438 -6.96 -2.51 -29.46
N GLU A 439 -8.07 -1.75 -29.40
CA GLU A 439 -8.13 -0.40 -29.97
C GLU A 439 -7.07 0.52 -29.33
N VAL A 440 -6.91 0.46 -27.99
CA VAL A 440 -5.88 1.25 -27.30
C VAL A 440 -4.48 0.85 -27.74
N LYS A 441 -4.18 -0.44 -27.82
CA LYS A 441 -2.88 -0.94 -28.27
C LYS A 441 -2.57 -0.46 -29.68
N GLU A 442 -3.51 -0.60 -30.62
CA GLU A 442 -3.35 -0.16 -32.00
C GLU A 442 -3.06 1.33 -32.12
N ILE A 443 -3.77 2.17 -31.35
CA ILE A 443 -3.54 3.61 -31.34
C ILE A 443 -2.15 3.94 -30.80
N LEU A 444 -1.75 3.32 -29.67
CA LEU A 444 -0.47 3.61 -29.03
C LEU A 444 0.72 3.09 -29.85
N GLU A 445 0.61 1.92 -30.45
CA GLU A 445 1.65 1.35 -31.32
C GLU A 445 1.79 2.16 -32.62
N THR A 446 0.67 2.50 -33.29
CA THR A 446 0.71 3.14 -34.61
C THR A 446 1.03 4.63 -34.56
N LYS A 447 0.48 5.39 -33.58
CA LYS A 447 0.64 6.84 -33.50
C LYS A 447 1.78 7.28 -32.60
N PHE A 448 2.15 6.48 -31.59
CA PHE A 448 3.12 6.86 -30.54
C PHE A 448 4.32 5.93 -30.46
N SER A 449 4.39 4.91 -31.34
CA SER A 449 5.48 3.90 -31.36
C SER A 449 5.68 3.27 -29.98
N ALA A 450 4.58 2.98 -29.29
CA ALA A 450 4.61 2.38 -27.95
C ALA A 450 5.10 0.92 -28.02
N GLU A 451 5.88 0.54 -27.02
CA GLU A 451 6.27 -0.83 -26.73
C GLU A 451 5.48 -1.33 -25.50
N VAL A 452 4.95 -2.56 -25.53
CA VAL A 452 4.20 -3.20 -24.43
C VAL A 452 5.12 -4.02 -23.56
#